data_1c9e6f8b707784d04ebd85d5924df4d3
#
_entry.id   1c9e6f8b707784d04ebd85d5924df4d3
#
_cell.length_a   1.000
_cell.length_b   1.000
_cell.length_c   1.000
_cell.angle_alpha   90.00
_cell.angle_beta   90.00
_cell.angle_gamma   90.00
#
_symmetry.space_group_name_H-M   'P 1'
#
loop_
_entity.id
_entity.type
_entity.pdbx_description
1 polymer ?
#
loop_
_entity_poly.entity_id
_entity_poly.type
_entity_poly.pdbx_seq_one_letter_code
_entity_poly.pdbx_strand_id
1 'polypeptide(L)'
;MIKHCRLVLLSLLGVLATSAARAEQFSVALFTKTAGWHHESILQGVEAIRHLGELHDFKVFWSEDPTRIFKDEELKKYKAVIFLSTTGDVLNDEQQATFERYIKSGGGFVGIHAAADTEYEWPWYTKMVGHMFHIHPLVQTATIKVEDANFPGMDRFAKRFLWTEEWYEFDASRSNKLHYLLSVDEKTYKPDADWGPRGKGKGMGALHPLAWYQEYDGGRAFYTALGHLPATWSDTNFLHHVYGGIYWAATGNGFTAN
;
A
#
# COMPACT_ATOMS: atom_id res chain seq x y z
N MET A 1 -60.83 -58.28 -7.42
CA MET A 1 -60.49 -56.86 -7.62
C MET A 1 -59.23 -56.58 -6.80
N ILE A 2 -58.08 -56.57 -7.43
CA ILE A 2 -56.75 -56.39 -6.78
C ILE A 2 -56.28 -54.97 -7.19
N LYS A 3 -56.19 -54.07 -6.19
CA LYS A 3 -55.69 -52.72 -6.34
C LYS A 3 -54.16 -52.71 -6.30
N HIS A 4 -53.53 -52.35 -7.39
CA HIS A 4 -52.08 -52.16 -7.46
C HIS A 4 -51.70 -50.79 -6.88
N CYS A 5 -50.96 -50.77 -5.79
CA CYS A 5 -50.35 -49.57 -5.22
C CYS A 5 -48.98 -49.35 -5.91
N ARG A 6 -48.87 -48.25 -6.72
CA ARG A 6 -47.60 -47.87 -7.33
C ARG A 6 -46.86 -46.99 -6.34
N LEU A 7 -45.72 -47.49 -5.86
CA LEU A 7 -44.74 -46.76 -5.06
C LEU A 7 -43.93 -45.85 -6.06
N VAL A 8 -44.03 -44.54 -5.86
CA VAL A 8 -43.20 -43.56 -6.57
C VAL A 8 -41.98 -43.29 -5.71
N LEU A 9 -40.80 -43.79 -6.12
CA LEU A 9 -39.54 -43.44 -5.50
C LEU A 9 -39.08 -42.07 -6.05
N LEU A 10 -39.13 -41.03 -5.21
CA LEU A 10 -38.45 -39.76 -5.49
C LEU A 10 -36.98 -39.90 -5.10
N SER A 11 -36.09 -39.97 -6.11
CA SER A 11 -34.65 -39.86 -5.93
C SER A 11 -34.28 -38.37 -5.75
N LEU A 12 -33.95 -37.96 -4.52
CA LEU A 12 -33.30 -36.67 -4.26
C LEU A 12 -31.85 -36.75 -4.76
N LEU A 13 -31.56 -36.16 -5.91
CA LEU A 13 -30.17 -35.87 -6.29
C LEU A 13 -29.71 -34.63 -5.47
N GLY A 14 -28.94 -34.87 -4.39
CA GLY A 14 -28.22 -33.83 -3.68
C GLY A 14 -27.07 -33.31 -4.57
N VAL A 15 -27.19 -32.09 -5.09
CA VAL A 15 -26.09 -31.39 -5.74
C VAL A 15 -25.13 -30.95 -4.64
N LEU A 16 -24.05 -31.71 -4.42
CA LEU A 16 -22.90 -31.30 -3.63
C LEU A 16 -22.20 -30.17 -4.42
N ALA A 17 -22.51 -28.93 -4.11
CA ALA A 17 -21.72 -27.78 -4.54
C ALA A 17 -20.35 -27.87 -3.84
N THR A 18 -19.36 -28.46 -4.50
CA THR A 18 -17.97 -28.32 -4.11
C THR A 18 -17.57 -26.87 -4.35
N SER A 19 -17.50 -26.05 -3.30
CA SER A 19 -16.81 -24.78 -3.37
C SER A 19 -15.34 -25.08 -3.68
N ALA A 20 -14.93 -24.89 -4.93
CA ALA A 20 -13.52 -24.91 -5.28
C ALA A 20 -12.85 -23.81 -4.43
N ALA A 21 -11.99 -24.21 -3.48
CA ALA A 21 -11.18 -23.24 -2.75
C ALA A 21 -10.35 -22.48 -3.78
N ARG A 22 -10.52 -21.14 -3.84
CA ARG A 22 -9.68 -20.31 -4.72
C ARG A 22 -8.23 -20.51 -4.29
N ALA A 23 -7.35 -20.69 -5.26
CA ALA A 23 -5.93 -20.81 -4.98
C ALA A 23 -5.40 -19.47 -4.49
N GLU A 24 -4.60 -19.49 -3.43
CA GLU A 24 -3.90 -18.32 -2.92
C GLU A 24 -3.05 -17.69 -4.03
N GLN A 25 -3.21 -16.38 -4.25
CA GLN A 25 -2.44 -15.68 -5.28
C GLN A 25 -0.97 -15.49 -4.87
N PHE A 26 -0.76 -14.96 -3.66
CA PHE A 26 0.56 -14.69 -3.07
C PHE A 26 0.42 -14.42 -1.56
N SER A 27 1.57 -14.28 -0.89
CA SER A 27 1.63 -13.83 0.51
C SER A 27 2.40 -12.51 0.60
N VAL A 28 2.01 -11.65 1.55
CA VAL A 28 2.70 -10.40 1.88
C VAL A 28 3.04 -10.32 3.36
N ALA A 29 4.14 -9.61 3.68
CA ALA A 29 4.42 -9.21 5.05
C ALA A 29 3.95 -7.76 5.25
N LEU A 30 3.20 -7.50 6.32
CA LEU A 30 2.73 -6.18 6.72
C LEU A 30 3.50 -5.76 7.97
N PHE A 31 4.27 -4.68 7.86
CA PHE A 31 5.16 -4.16 8.89
C PHE A 31 4.70 -2.78 9.34
N THR A 32 4.55 -2.57 10.66
CA THR A 32 3.97 -1.35 11.24
C THR A 32 4.77 -0.79 12.42
N LYS A 33 6.05 -1.16 12.57
CA LYS A 33 6.89 -0.62 13.66
C LYS A 33 7.06 0.88 13.51
N THR A 34 6.94 1.60 14.62
CA THR A 34 7.21 3.04 14.74
C THR A 34 8.29 3.29 15.76
N ALA A 35 9.32 4.04 15.39
CA ALA A 35 10.34 4.57 16.29
C ALA A 35 10.19 6.10 16.50
N GLY A 36 9.36 6.74 15.67
CA GLY A 36 8.92 8.12 15.77
C GLY A 36 7.42 8.22 16.13
N TRP A 37 6.67 9.00 15.33
CA TRP A 37 5.24 9.20 15.55
C TRP A 37 4.45 7.92 15.27
N HIS A 38 3.51 7.58 16.17
CA HIS A 38 2.59 6.46 15.97
C HIS A 38 1.23 6.97 15.49
N HIS A 39 0.88 6.65 14.25
CA HIS A 39 -0.39 7.08 13.64
C HIS A 39 -1.57 6.27 14.16
N GLU A 40 -2.67 6.96 14.50
CA GLU A 40 -3.90 6.31 14.97
C GLU A 40 -4.57 5.41 13.93
N SER A 41 -4.29 5.64 12.63
CA SER A 41 -4.84 4.86 11.51
C SER A 41 -4.19 3.50 11.28
N ILE A 42 -3.12 3.16 12.00
CA ILE A 42 -2.36 1.91 11.78
C ILE A 42 -3.26 0.67 11.91
N LEU A 43 -4.06 0.60 12.98
CA LEU A 43 -4.92 -0.58 13.20
C LEU A 43 -6.00 -0.70 12.12
N GLN A 44 -6.63 0.40 11.72
CA GLN A 44 -7.62 0.40 10.64
C GLN A 44 -6.97 -0.05 9.31
N GLY A 45 -5.75 0.41 9.04
CA GLY A 45 -4.98 -0.02 7.88
C GLY A 45 -4.61 -1.51 7.92
N VAL A 46 -4.22 -2.05 9.07
CA VAL A 46 -3.96 -3.48 9.25
C VAL A 46 -5.22 -4.31 8.97
N GLU A 47 -6.36 -3.93 9.56
CA GLU A 47 -7.63 -4.63 9.36
C GLU A 47 -8.08 -4.56 7.89
N ALA A 48 -7.99 -3.39 7.26
CA ALA A 48 -8.36 -3.19 5.87
C ALA A 48 -7.48 -4.02 4.91
N ILE A 49 -6.15 -4.05 5.12
CA ILE A 49 -5.24 -4.86 4.28
C ILE A 49 -5.49 -6.36 4.48
N ARG A 50 -5.79 -6.81 5.69
CA ARG A 50 -6.18 -8.21 5.93
C ARG A 50 -7.49 -8.55 5.23
N HIS A 51 -8.48 -7.64 5.28
CA HIS A 51 -9.73 -7.82 4.54
C HIS A 51 -9.53 -7.83 3.02
N LEU A 52 -8.63 -7.00 2.47
CA LEU A 52 -8.21 -7.09 1.06
C LEU A 52 -7.60 -8.46 0.74
N GLY A 53 -6.82 -9.04 1.67
CA GLY A 53 -6.30 -10.40 1.54
C GLY A 53 -7.41 -11.45 1.40
N GLU A 54 -8.46 -11.36 2.22
CA GLU A 54 -9.62 -12.24 2.16
C GLU A 54 -10.42 -12.06 0.85
N LEU A 55 -10.63 -10.81 0.40
CA LEU A 55 -11.37 -10.50 -0.82
C LEU A 55 -10.65 -10.95 -2.09
N HIS A 56 -9.32 -10.91 -2.09
CA HIS A 56 -8.48 -11.11 -3.27
C HIS A 56 -7.56 -12.32 -3.17
N ASP A 57 -7.82 -13.25 -2.23
CA ASP A 57 -7.10 -14.52 -2.07
C ASP A 57 -5.58 -14.37 -1.92
N PHE A 58 -5.11 -13.40 -1.13
CA PHE A 58 -3.70 -13.31 -0.71
C PHE A 58 -3.55 -13.34 0.81
N LYS A 59 -2.45 -13.91 1.30
CA LYS A 59 -2.19 -13.99 2.75
C LYS A 59 -1.44 -12.77 3.25
N VAL A 60 -1.81 -12.32 4.45
CA VAL A 60 -1.15 -11.21 5.15
C VAL A 60 -0.56 -11.71 6.46
N PHE A 61 0.76 -11.61 6.59
CA PHE A 61 1.45 -11.79 7.85
C PHE A 61 1.78 -10.42 8.43
N TRP A 62 1.18 -10.07 9.54
CA TRP A 62 1.39 -8.79 10.22
C TRP A 62 2.32 -8.93 11.42
N SER A 63 3.27 -7.99 11.58
CA SER A 63 4.13 -7.85 12.75
C SER A 63 4.69 -6.44 12.88
N GLU A 64 4.85 -5.97 14.13
CA GLU A 64 5.66 -4.79 14.49
C GLU A 64 7.09 -5.17 14.84
N ASP A 65 7.35 -6.46 15.06
CA ASP A 65 8.66 -6.98 15.39
C ASP A 65 9.46 -7.31 14.10
N PRO A 66 10.51 -6.54 13.77
CA PRO A 66 11.30 -6.75 12.57
C PRO A 66 12.02 -8.11 12.56
N THR A 67 12.29 -8.70 13.72
CA THR A 67 12.96 -10.01 13.82
C THR A 67 12.09 -11.16 13.29
N ARG A 68 10.79 -10.95 13.14
CA ARG A 68 9.84 -11.92 12.58
C ARG A 68 9.69 -11.85 11.07
N ILE A 69 10.16 -10.76 10.44
CA ILE A 69 10.00 -10.51 8.99
C ILE A 69 11.36 -10.49 8.30
N PHE A 70 12.33 -9.71 8.82
CA PHE A 70 13.57 -9.39 8.11
C PHE A 70 14.67 -10.44 8.38
N LYS A 71 14.40 -11.67 7.92
CA LYS A 71 15.32 -12.80 7.81
C LYS A 71 15.18 -13.41 6.42
N ASP A 72 16.27 -13.89 5.82
CA ASP A 72 16.24 -14.45 4.47
C ASP A 72 15.22 -15.59 4.32
N GLU A 73 15.10 -16.46 5.33
CA GLU A 73 14.14 -17.56 5.32
C GLU A 73 12.68 -17.13 5.49
N GLU A 74 12.43 -15.97 6.08
CA GLU A 74 11.09 -15.40 6.21
C GLU A 74 10.71 -14.60 4.96
N LEU A 75 11.55 -13.65 4.53
CA LEU A 75 11.26 -12.77 3.41
C LEU A 75 10.97 -13.52 2.10
N LYS A 76 11.64 -14.66 1.86
CA LYS A 76 11.39 -15.48 0.66
C LYS A 76 9.96 -16.04 0.56
N LYS A 77 9.19 -16.04 1.68
CA LYS A 77 7.79 -16.49 1.71
C LYS A 77 6.84 -15.45 1.14
N TYR A 78 7.27 -14.18 1.07
CA TYR A 78 6.43 -13.07 0.70
C TYR A 78 6.80 -12.54 -0.69
N LYS A 79 5.78 -12.14 -1.47
CA LYS A 79 5.97 -11.47 -2.77
C LYS A 79 6.13 -9.96 -2.64
N ALA A 80 5.57 -9.37 -1.57
CA ALA A 80 5.78 -7.97 -1.23
C ALA A 80 5.87 -7.79 0.29
N VAL A 81 6.58 -6.74 0.71
CA VAL A 81 6.62 -6.23 2.09
C VAL A 81 5.96 -4.86 2.10
N ILE A 82 4.98 -4.69 2.99
CA ILE A 82 4.20 -3.46 3.13
C ILE A 82 4.69 -2.73 4.38
N PHE A 83 5.21 -1.52 4.24
CA PHE A 83 5.48 -0.60 5.34
C PHE A 83 4.27 0.31 5.48
N LEU A 84 3.45 0.06 6.49
CA LEU A 84 2.26 0.85 6.78
C LEU A 84 2.55 1.82 7.92
N SER A 85 2.62 3.10 7.61
CA SER A 85 2.83 4.19 8.56
C SER A 85 3.98 3.94 9.55
N THR A 86 5.05 3.28 9.08
CA THR A 86 6.30 3.15 9.84
C THR A 86 6.95 4.52 9.99
N THR A 87 7.70 4.76 11.08
CA THR A 87 8.37 6.04 11.33
C THR A 87 9.71 5.84 12.02
N GLY A 88 10.69 6.67 11.64
CA GLY A 88 12.01 6.67 12.24
C GLY A 88 12.87 5.46 11.86
N ASP A 89 13.87 5.15 12.67
CA ASP A 89 14.81 4.07 12.43
C ASP A 89 14.25 2.73 12.97
N VAL A 90 13.80 1.86 12.09
CA VAL A 90 13.02 0.66 12.46
C VAL A 90 13.76 -0.65 12.21
N LEU A 91 14.82 -0.65 11.38
CA LEU A 91 15.64 -1.81 11.05
C LEU A 91 17.10 -1.57 11.44
N ASN A 92 17.76 -2.61 11.97
CA ASN A 92 19.21 -2.60 12.12
C ASN A 92 19.93 -2.96 10.82
N ASP A 93 21.25 -2.80 10.77
CA ASP A 93 22.09 -3.02 9.58
C ASP A 93 21.92 -4.42 8.96
N GLU A 94 21.77 -5.46 9.79
CA GLU A 94 21.57 -6.83 9.31
C GLU A 94 20.21 -6.99 8.64
N GLN A 95 19.15 -6.41 9.21
CA GLN A 95 17.80 -6.42 8.68
C GLN A 95 17.71 -5.58 7.40
N GLN A 96 18.40 -4.43 7.36
CA GLN A 96 18.53 -3.61 6.15
C GLN A 96 19.20 -4.40 5.02
N ALA A 97 20.36 -5.02 5.28
CA ALA A 97 21.06 -5.84 4.30
C ALA A 97 20.22 -7.03 3.80
N THR A 98 19.42 -7.64 4.69
CA THR A 98 18.50 -8.73 4.34
C THR A 98 17.38 -8.23 3.44
N PHE A 99 16.82 -7.04 3.74
CA PHE A 99 15.79 -6.45 2.91
C PHE A 99 16.31 -6.02 1.52
N GLU A 100 17.54 -5.49 1.43
CA GLU A 100 18.18 -5.23 0.14
C GLU A 100 18.28 -6.50 -0.72
N ARG A 101 18.75 -7.61 -0.16
CA ARG A 101 18.84 -8.89 -0.87
C ARG A 101 17.47 -9.36 -1.38
N TYR A 102 16.43 -9.19 -0.55
CA TYR A 102 15.07 -9.54 -0.92
C TYR A 102 14.58 -8.72 -2.13
N ILE A 103 14.73 -7.40 -2.12
CA ILE A 103 14.34 -6.54 -3.25
C ILE A 103 15.17 -6.88 -4.50
N LYS A 104 16.51 -7.06 -4.37
CA LYS A 104 17.39 -7.46 -5.48
C LYS A 104 17.01 -8.79 -6.11
N SER A 105 16.36 -9.68 -5.36
CA SER A 105 15.86 -10.96 -5.88
C SER A 105 14.49 -10.87 -6.56
N GLY A 106 13.94 -9.67 -6.74
CA GLY A 106 12.64 -9.44 -7.39
C GLY A 106 11.47 -9.21 -6.43
N GLY A 107 11.75 -9.03 -5.14
CA GLY A 107 10.73 -8.72 -4.14
C GLY A 107 10.04 -7.37 -4.36
N GLY A 108 8.81 -7.22 -3.84
CA GLY A 108 8.04 -5.99 -3.90
C GLY A 108 8.09 -5.20 -2.59
N PHE A 109 8.09 -3.88 -2.71
CA PHE A 109 7.90 -2.93 -1.61
C PHE A 109 6.61 -2.13 -1.82
N VAL A 110 5.86 -1.93 -0.74
CA VAL A 110 4.70 -1.05 -0.69
C VAL A 110 4.85 -0.12 0.50
N GLY A 111 5.05 1.17 0.24
CA GLY A 111 5.09 2.20 1.27
C GLY A 111 3.76 2.93 1.36
N ILE A 112 3.22 3.06 2.56
CA ILE A 112 1.97 3.75 2.80
C ILE A 112 2.20 4.84 3.84
N HIS A 113 1.80 6.07 3.50
CA HIS A 113 1.83 7.25 4.33
C HIS A 113 3.23 7.48 4.94
N ALA A 114 3.40 7.32 6.26
CA ALA A 114 4.66 7.60 6.95
C ALA A 114 5.80 6.60 6.64
N ALA A 115 5.61 5.65 5.71
CA ALA A 115 6.76 4.92 5.16
C ALA A 115 7.81 5.86 4.55
N ALA A 116 7.43 7.09 4.14
CA ALA A 116 8.36 8.13 3.71
C ALA A 116 9.02 8.91 4.87
N ASP A 117 8.62 8.66 6.12
CA ASP A 117 9.19 9.21 7.35
C ASP A 117 10.01 8.14 8.11
N THR A 118 10.66 7.28 7.37
CA THR A 118 11.33 6.07 7.87
C THR A 118 12.73 5.97 7.28
N GLU A 119 13.73 5.53 8.08
CA GLU A 119 15.07 5.15 7.60
C GLU A 119 15.80 6.27 6.83
N TYR A 120 15.82 7.49 7.31
CA TYR A 120 16.44 8.64 6.62
C TYR A 120 17.93 8.46 6.36
N GLU A 121 18.64 7.79 7.27
CA GLU A 121 20.08 7.59 7.20
C GLU A 121 20.47 6.39 6.32
N TRP A 122 19.50 5.71 5.70
CA TRP A 122 19.72 4.60 4.79
C TRP A 122 19.47 5.01 3.32
N PRO A 123 20.51 5.44 2.57
CA PRO A 123 20.35 6.00 1.23
C PRO A 123 19.73 5.05 0.21
N TRP A 124 19.91 3.75 0.39
CA TRP A 124 19.30 2.74 -0.46
C TRP A 124 17.76 2.75 -0.30
N TYR A 125 17.26 2.78 0.94
CA TYR A 125 15.84 2.85 1.24
C TYR A 125 15.22 4.15 0.72
N THR A 126 15.86 5.29 1.00
CA THR A 126 15.33 6.60 0.60
C THR A 126 15.23 6.76 -0.93
N LYS A 127 16.14 6.11 -1.70
CA LYS A 127 16.04 6.02 -3.16
C LYS A 127 14.93 5.07 -3.60
N MET A 128 14.69 3.97 -2.88
CA MET A 128 13.61 3.05 -3.16
C MET A 128 12.25 3.70 -2.95
N VAL A 129 12.06 4.44 -1.86
CA VAL A 129 10.85 5.22 -1.61
C VAL A 129 10.70 6.35 -2.64
N GLY A 130 11.79 7.07 -2.95
CA GLY A 130 11.86 8.06 -4.01
C GLY A 130 11.74 9.50 -3.56
N HIS A 131 10.89 9.80 -2.61
CA HIS A 131 10.79 11.06 -1.87
C HIS A 131 10.66 10.77 -0.39
N MET A 132 11.29 11.61 0.45
CA MET A 132 11.15 11.48 1.90
C MET A 132 10.32 12.63 2.44
N PHE A 133 9.59 12.34 3.50
CA PHE A 133 8.77 13.33 4.19
C PHE A 133 9.63 14.49 4.72
N HIS A 134 9.15 15.71 4.53
CA HIS A 134 9.75 16.92 5.09
C HIS A 134 8.86 17.56 6.15
N ILE A 135 7.63 17.90 5.79
CA ILE A 135 6.67 18.61 6.65
C ILE A 135 5.26 18.44 6.08
N HIS A 136 4.24 18.81 6.84
CA HIS A 136 2.87 18.93 6.36
C HIS A 136 2.13 20.12 7.03
N PRO A 137 1.15 20.75 6.36
CA PRO A 137 0.21 21.67 6.99
C PRO A 137 -0.84 20.88 7.81
N LEU A 138 -1.83 21.56 8.36
CA LEU A 138 -2.99 20.93 8.97
C LEU A 138 -3.76 20.09 7.92
N VAL A 139 -4.45 19.05 8.39
CA VAL A 139 -5.38 18.25 7.57
C VAL A 139 -6.39 19.17 6.88
N GLN A 140 -6.54 19.01 5.57
CA GLN A 140 -7.40 19.84 4.72
C GLN A 140 -8.02 19.05 3.59
N THR A 141 -9.14 19.54 3.06
CA THR A 141 -9.70 19.06 1.79
C THR A 141 -9.00 19.75 0.63
N ALA A 142 -8.58 18.98 -0.35
CA ALA A 142 -8.00 19.48 -1.59
C ALA A 142 -8.46 18.67 -2.80
N THR A 143 -8.15 19.16 -4.00
CA THR A 143 -8.37 18.41 -5.24
C THR A 143 -7.17 17.54 -5.56
N ILE A 144 -7.38 16.24 -5.65
CA ILE A 144 -6.41 15.30 -6.21
C ILE A 144 -6.59 15.21 -7.74
N LYS A 145 -5.49 15.07 -8.46
CA LYS A 145 -5.42 14.80 -9.90
C LYS A 145 -4.84 13.41 -10.13
N VAL A 146 -5.46 12.67 -11.05
CA VAL A 146 -4.91 11.40 -11.55
C VAL A 146 -3.92 11.72 -12.67
N GLU A 147 -2.66 11.35 -12.48
CA GLU A 147 -1.58 11.55 -13.45
C GLU A 147 -1.45 10.37 -14.40
N ASP A 148 -1.63 9.14 -13.91
CA ASP A 148 -1.70 7.91 -14.73
C ASP A 148 -2.85 7.02 -14.27
N ALA A 149 -3.85 6.84 -15.14
CA ALA A 149 -5.03 6.01 -14.87
C ALA A 149 -4.82 4.53 -15.28
N ASN A 150 -3.69 4.17 -15.91
CA ASN A 150 -3.48 2.82 -16.43
C ASN A 150 -2.86 1.88 -15.40
N PHE A 151 -2.35 2.43 -14.29
CA PHE A 151 -1.79 1.60 -13.22
C PHE A 151 -2.92 0.86 -12.47
N PRO A 152 -2.69 -0.39 -12.03
CA PRO A 152 -3.69 -1.15 -11.27
C PRO A 152 -4.24 -0.37 -10.08
N GLY A 153 -5.57 -0.38 -9.92
CA GLY A 153 -6.23 0.30 -8.81
C GLY A 153 -6.46 1.80 -9.00
N MET A 154 -6.16 2.35 -10.19
CA MET A 154 -6.42 3.76 -10.52
C MET A 154 -7.74 3.97 -11.27
N ASP A 155 -8.34 2.92 -11.79
CA ASP A 155 -9.50 2.90 -12.69
C ASP A 155 -10.81 3.38 -12.03
N ARG A 156 -10.88 3.42 -10.69
CA ARG A 156 -12.06 3.88 -9.95
C ARG A 156 -12.04 5.37 -9.62
N PHE A 157 -10.90 6.04 -9.79
CA PHE A 157 -10.82 7.47 -9.52
C PHE A 157 -11.30 8.28 -10.72
N ALA A 158 -12.09 9.33 -10.44
CA ALA A 158 -12.32 10.38 -11.43
C ALA A 158 -11.01 11.11 -11.74
N LYS A 159 -10.86 11.66 -12.94
CA LYS A 159 -9.65 12.40 -13.36
C LYS A 159 -9.23 13.49 -12.36
N ARG A 160 -10.20 14.07 -11.65
CA ARG A 160 -10.02 15.01 -10.53
C ARG A 160 -11.10 14.72 -9.50
N PHE A 161 -10.75 14.71 -8.21
CA PHE A 161 -11.70 14.46 -7.12
C PHE A 161 -11.28 15.17 -5.85
N LEU A 162 -12.24 15.44 -4.97
CA LEU A 162 -11.97 16.03 -3.65
C LEU A 162 -11.57 14.92 -2.68
N TRP A 163 -10.59 15.25 -1.85
CA TRP A 163 -10.13 14.34 -0.79
C TRP A 163 -9.70 15.16 0.43
N THR A 164 -9.89 14.61 1.62
CA THR A 164 -9.42 15.23 2.88
C THR A 164 -8.31 14.35 3.43
N GLU A 165 -7.13 14.92 3.60
CA GLU A 165 -5.94 14.18 4.04
C GLU A 165 -4.92 15.12 4.69
N GLU A 166 -3.88 14.54 5.25
CA GLU A 166 -2.64 15.21 5.61
C GLU A 166 -1.72 15.27 4.38
N TRP A 167 -1.49 16.48 3.86
CA TRP A 167 -0.72 16.67 2.63
C TRP A 167 0.76 16.76 2.95
N TYR A 168 1.50 15.67 2.75
CA TYR A 168 2.94 15.62 2.93
C TYR A 168 3.65 16.47 1.87
N GLU A 169 4.43 17.46 2.31
CA GLU A 169 5.49 18.05 1.50
C GLU A 169 6.72 17.15 1.60
N PHE A 170 7.29 16.83 0.49
CA PHE A 170 8.45 15.95 0.40
C PHE A 170 9.71 16.73 0.06
N ASP A 171 10.86 16.15 0.37
CA ASP A 171 12.14 16.62 -0.16
C ASP A 171 12.25 16.38 -1.68
N ALA A 172 13.38 16.81 -2.27
CA ALA A 172 13.65 16.59 -3.67
C ALA A 172 13.66 15.08 -4.01
N SER A 173 13.19 14.74 -5.22
CA SER A 173 13.22 13.36 -5.69
C SER A 173 14.60 12.76 -5.61
N ARG A 174 14.71 11.57 -5.04
CA ARG A 174 15.94 10.78 -4.92
C ARG A 174 16.10 9.74 -6.04
N SER A 175 15.12 9.70 -6.95
CA SER A 175 15.11 8.81 -8.11
C SER A 175 14.60 9.56 -9.35
N ASN A 176 15.20 9.31 -10.51
CA ASN A 176 14.73 9.80 -11.80
C ASN A 176 13.84 8.78 -12.55
N LYS A 177 13.40 7.72 -11.86
CA LYS A 177 12.59 6.62 -12.42
C LYS A 177 11.16 6.60 -11.90
N LEU A 178 10.74 7.61 -11.12
CA LEU A 178 9.41 7.65 -10.53
C LEU A 178 8.34 7.87 -11.60
N HIS A 179 7.32 7.03 -11.59
CA HIS A 179 6.10 7.17 -12.35
C HIS A 179 4.99 7.64 -11.41
N TYR A 180 4.56 8.89 -11.56
CA TYR A 180 3.56 9.49 -10.69
C TYR A 180 2.15 9.05 -11.07
N LEU A 181 1.36 8.69 -10.06
CA LEU A 181 -0.02 8.20 -10.19
C LEU A 181 -1.04 9.25 -9.76
N LEU A 182 -0.76 9.90 -8.63
CA LEU A 182 -1.61 10.94 -8.03
C LEU A 182 -0.78 12.17 -7.70
N SER A 183 -1.37 13.33 -7.84
CA SER A 183 -0.86 14.61 -7.32
C SER A 183 -1.96 15.43 -6.69
N VAL A 184 -1.63 16.33 -5.74
CA VAL A 184 -2.57 17.31 -5.20
C VAL A 184 -2.42 18.64 -5.94
N ASP A 185 -3.56 19.31 -6.19
CA ASP A 185 -3.59 20.64 -6.75
C ASP A 185 -3.42 21.69 -5.62
N GLU A 186 -2.20 22.19 -5.43
CA GLU A 186 -1.88 23.16 -4.36
C GLU A 186 -2.70 24.45 -4.39
N LYS A 187 -3.35 24.76 -5.52
CA LYS A 187 -4.26 25.91 -5.60
C LYS A 187 -5.56 25.70 -4.84
N THR A 188 -5.83 24.49 -4.37
CA THR A 188 -7.11 24.13 -3.74
C THR A 188 -7.02 23.95 -2.22
N TYR A 189 -5.84 24.14 -1.63
CA TYR A 189 -5.62 24.11 -0.18
C TYR A 189 -4.52 25.11 0.22
N LYS A 190 -4.20 25.19 1.51
CA LYS A 190 -3.13 26.05 2.05
C LYS A 190 -1.91 25.19 2.36
N PRO A 191 -0.85 25.22 1.52
CA PRO A 191 0.32 24.36 1.71
C PRO A 191 1.27 24.84 2.81
N ASP A 192 1.12 26.10 3.29
CA ASP A 192 2.03 26.65 4.27
C ASP A 192 2.01 25.86 5.58
N ALA A 193 3.19 25.43 6.01
CA ALA A 193 3.43 24.80 7.28
C ALA A 193 4.58 25.49 8.01
N ASP A 194 4.45 25.69 9.31
CA ASP A 194 5.50 26.24 10.17
C ASP A 194 5.59 25.45 11.47
N TRP A 195 6.61 24.62 11.58
CA TRP A 195 6.92 23.83 12.77
C TRP A 195 8.04 24.43 13.61
N GLY A 196 8.27 25.74 13.44
CA GLY A 196 9.31 26.49 14.14
C GLY A 196 10.71 25.97 13.78
N PRO A 197 11.54 25.58 14.79
CA PRO A 197 12.89 25.08 14.53
C PRO A 197 12.95 23.79 13.72
N ARG A 198 11.85 23.04 13.63
CA ARG A 198 11.81 21.77 12.89
C ARG A 198 11.68 21.97 11.38
N GLY A 199 11.30 23.15 10.92
CA GLY A 199 11.20 23.45 9.50
C GLY A 199 9.95 24.24 9.11
N LYS A 200 9.95 24.67 7.86
CA LYS A 200 8.83 25.36 7.21
C LYS A 200 8.61 24.76 5.83
N GLY A 201 7.34 24.64 5.44
CA GLY A 201 6.90 24.21 4.12
C GLY A 201 6.10 25.29 3.42
N LYS A 202 6.10 25.24 2.09
CA LYS A 202 5.33 26.13 1.21
C LYS A 202 4.70 25.39 0.04
N GLY A 203 4.70 24.04 0.13
CA GLY A 203 4.30 23.14 -0.93
C GLY A 203 5.43 22.86 -1.92
N MET A 204 5.11 22.05 -2.93
CA MET A 204 6.05 21.57 -3.95
C MET A 204 5.85 22.21 -5.33
N GLY A 205 4.84 23.08 -5.47
CA GLY A 205 4.57 23.87 -6.67
C GLY A 205 3.75 23.15 -7.74
N ALA A 206 4.22 23.13 -8.98
CA ALA A 206 3.43 22.68 -10.13
C ALA A 206 3.08 21.18 -10.09
N LEU A 207 3.96 20.36 -9.55
CA LEU A 207 3.76 18.92 -9.31
C LEU A 207 3.99 18.63 -7.83
N HIS A 208 2.91 18.31 -7.13
CA HIS A 208 2.96 17.83 -5.75
C HIS A 208 2.50 16.37 -5.71
N PRO A 209 3.42 15.41 -5.79
CA PRO A 209 3.07 13.99 -5.93
C PRO A 209 2.50 13.44 -4.62
N LEU A 210 1.54 12.51 -4.75
CA LEU A 210 0.93 11.79 -3.63
C LEU A 210 1.10 10.28 -3.73
N ALA A 211 1.21 9.73 -4.96
CA ALA A 211 1.44 8.32 -5.16
C ALA A 211 2.30 8.10 -6.40
N TRP A 212 3.18 7.10 -6.36
CA TRP A 212 4.08 6.76 -7.45
C TRP A 212 4.58 5.32 -7.34
N TYR A 213 5.21 4.86 -8.40
CA TYR A 213 5.90 3.57 -8.42
C TYR A 213 7.20 3.65 -9.22
N GLN A 214 8.07 2.69 -9.03
CA GLN A 214 9.27 2.47 -9.82
C GLN A 214 9.74 1.02 -9.77
N GLU A 215 10.47 0.61 -10.78
CA GLU A 215 11.35 -0.56 -10.66
C GLU A 215 12.62 -0.13 -9.94
N TYR A 216 13.03 -0.87 -8.94
CA TYR A 216 14.15 -0.53 -8.11
C TYR A 216 15.02 -1.74 -7.77
N ASP A 217 16.30 -1.68 -8.13
CA ASP A 217 17.35 -2.63 -7.73
C ASP A 217 16.98 -4.11 -7.93
N GLY A 218 16.28 -4.42 -9.03
CA GLY A 218 15.81 -5.77 -9.36
C GLY A 218 14.39 -6.09 -8.90
N GLY A 219 13.83 -5.31 -8.00
CA GLY A 219 12.46 -5.44 -7.50
C GLY A 219 11.55 -4.28 -7.92
N ARG A 220 10.49 -4.06 -7.17
CA ARG A 220 9.44 -3.07 -7.44
C ARG A 220 9.07 -2.30 -6.19
N ALA A 221 8.87 -1.01 -6.32
CA ALA A 221 8.46 -0.14 -5.23
C ALA A 221 7.23 0.68 -5.63
N PHE A 222 6.18 0.60 -4.82
CA PHE A 222 4.98 1.45 -4.88
C PHE A 222 4.89 2.26 -3.60
N TYR A 223 4.46 3.51 -3.71
CA TYR A 223 4.22 4.38 -2.56
C TYR A 223 2.93 5.18 -2.73
N THR A 224 2.20 5.39 -1.63
CA THR A 224 1.10 6.34 -1.53
C THR A 224 1.17 7.12 -0.22
N ALA A 225 1.05 8.46 -0.30
CA ALA A 225 1.01 9.35 0.86
C ALA A 225 -0.34 9.34 1.58
N LEU A 226 -1.39 8.81 0.94
CA LEU A 226 -2.71 8.70 1.54
C LEU A 226 -2.71 7.64 2.65
N GLY A 227 -3.66 7.75 3.58
CA GLY A 227 -3.83 6.77 4.66
C GLY A 227 -3.59 7.30 6.07
N HIS A 228 -3.43 8.63 6.23
CA HIS A 228 -3.29 9.28 7.54
C HIS A 228 -4.55 9.12 8.39
N LEU A 229 -5.72 9.39 7.82
CA LEU A 229 -6.96 9.36 8.58
C LEU A 229 -7.52 7.95 8.71
N PRO A 230 -8.01 7.53 9.90
CA PRO A 230 -8.71 6.26 10.06
C PRO A 230 -9.88 6.08 9.08
N ALA A 231 -10.61 7.17 8.78
CA ALA A 231 -11.74 7.16 7.85
C ALA A 231 -11.34 6.81 6.40
N THR A 232 -10.12 7.15 5.98
CA THR A 232 -9.58 6.82 4.65
C THR A 232 -9.60 5.31 4.40
N TRP A 233 -9.39 4.50 5.43
CA TRP A 233 -9.38 3.04 5.37
C TRP A 233 -10.76 2.37 5.21
N SER A 234 -11.83 3.18 5.13
CA SER A 234 -13.18 2.72 4.79
C SER A 234 -13.61 3.12 3.37
N ASP A 235 -12.80 3.91 2.65
CA ASP A 235 -13.10 4.31 1.27
C ASP A 235 -12.74 3.22 0.28
N THR A 236 -13.71 2.78 -0.52
CA THR A 236 -13.54 1.64 -1.45
C THR A 236 -12.63 1.95 -2.62
N ASN A 237 -12.49 3.22 -3.05
CA ASN A 237 -11.57 3.60 -4.12
C ASN A 237 -10.14 3.63 -3.60
N PHE A 238 -9.94 4.12 -2.37
CA PHE A 238 -8.64 4.06 -1.70
C PHE A 238 -8.20 2.61 -1.46
N LEU A 239 -9.08 1.76 -0.97
CA LEU A 239 -8.77 0.34 -0.78
C LEU A 239 -8.43 -0.36 -2.10
N HIS A 240 -9.12 -0.02 -3.19
CA HIS A 240 -8.81 -0.52 -4.51
C HIS A 240 -7.44 -0.03 -5.01
N HIS A 241 -7.09 1.23 -4.75
CA HIS A 241 -5.76 1.80 -5.04
C HIS A 241 -4.65 1.08 -4.25
N VAL A 242 -4.85 0.85 -2.95
CA VAL A 242 -3.88 0.11 -2.11
C VAL A 242 -3.72 -1.33 -2.62
N TYR A 243 -4.83 -2.01 -2.96
CA TYR A 243 -4.76 -3.35 -3.54
C TYR A 243 -4.00 -3.35 -4.87
N GLY A 244 -4.25 -2.37 -5.74
CA GLY A 244 -3.52 -2.23 -7.01
C GLY A 244 -2.01 -2.11 -6.81
N GLY A 245 -1.58 -1.28 -5.85
CA GLY A 245 -0.17 -1.13 -5.46
C GLY A 245 0.43 -2.44 -4.93
N ILE A 246 -0.29 -3.13 -4.03
CA ILE A 246 0.12 -4.43 -3.49
C ILE A 246 0.24 -5.48 -4.60
N TYR A 247 -0.78 -5.57 -5.47
CA TYR A 247 -0.81 -6.54 -6.57
C TYR A 247 0.36 -6.31 -7.55
N TRP A 248 0.58 -5.07 -7.98
CA TRP A 248 1.69 -4.73 -8.87
C TRP A 248 3.05 -5.00 -8.21
N ALA A 249 3.24 -4.59 -6.97
CA ALA A 249 4.50 -4.84 -6.25
C ALA A 249 4.78 -6.35 -6.12
N ALA A 250 3.74 -7.16 -5.85
CA ALA A 250 3.87 -8.60 -5.69
C ALA A 250 4.11 -9.35 -7.01
N THR A 251 3.49 -8.92 -8.12
CA THR A 251 3.41 -9.71 -9.37
C THR A 251 4.14 -9.06 -10.55
N GLY A 252 4.31 -7.75 -10.56
CA GLY A 252 4.80 -6.99 -11.71
C GLY A 252 3.75 -6.79 -12.81
N ASN A 253 2.51 -7.21 -12.59
CA ASN A 253 1.46 -7.20 -13.60
C ASN A 253 0.39 -6.14 -13.32
N GLY A 254 -0.30 -5.69 -14.39
CA GLY A 254 -1.59 -5.02 -14.27
C GLY A 254 -2.71 -6.01 -13.93
N PHE A 255 -3.89 -5.50 -13.57
CA PHE A 255 -5.07 -6.36 -13.45
C PHE A 255 -5.39 -6.95 -14.83
N THR A 256 -5.53 -8.28 -14.90
CA THR A 256 -6.05 -8.92 -16.12
C THR A 256 -7.55 -8.57 -16.24
N ALA A 257 -7.96 -8.02 -17.38
CA ALA A 257 -9.38 -7.97 -17.72
C ALA A 257 -9.93 -9.39 -17.76
N ASN A 258 -10.89 -9.71 -16.89
CA ASN A 258 -11.65 -10.95 -16.95
C ASN A 258 -12.67 -10.89 -18.08
#